data_d6debfe21375672d50471303d13b5710
#
_entry.id   d6debfe21375672d50471303d13b5710
#
_cell.length_a   1.000
_cell.length_b   1.000
_cell.length_c   1.000
_cell.angle_alpha   90.00
_cell.angle_beta   90.00
_cell.angle_gamma   90.00
#
_symmetry.space_group_name_H-M   'P 1'
#
loop_
_entity.id
_entity.type
_entity.pdbx_description
1 polymer ?
#
loop_
_entity_poly.entity_id
_entity_poly.type
_entity_poly.pdbx_seq_one_letter_code
_entity_poly.pdbx_strand_id
1 'polypeptide(L)'
;MTLILGPLEDMQKETSLPAKQAQKLSVIHQSALRLLNLINQILEFRKTETQNKKLCVSKGNIAPLIYEIGLKYKELNQKTKIDFQIQIEKEEMFLFFDKEIITIVLDNLISNAIKYTEQGRVTLSLYQTMRNEVAYTEIKVSDTGYGISAEALPHIFDRYYQESGKHQASGTGIGLALVKNLVTLHEGEIRAESIQNEGSSFYISLLTDNIYPNALHADSTEPVQEETNPEASLEYPQEATLDTGKPILLIVEDNEEIQKYISESFADSFEVLTAYNGEEGKQQALNRIPDIVVSDIMMPVMDGITLCRQLKEDVQTSHIPVILLTAKDSLQDKEEGYEVGADSYLTKPFS
;
A
#
# COMPACT_ATOMS: atom_id res chain seq x y z
N MET A 1 -9.15 10.45 7.99
CA MET A 1 -7.98 10.23 8.85
C MET A 1 -8.12 10.87 10.22
N THR A 2 -8.50 12.11 10.29
CA THR A 2 -8.66 12.90 11.52
C THR A 2 -9.70 12.36 12.52
N LEU A 3 -10.73 11.63 12.06
CA LEU A 3 -11.88 11.21 12.90
C LEU A 3 -11.68 9.92 13.72
N ILE A 4 -10.71 9.05 13.36
CA ILE A 4 -10.33 7.92 14.25
C ILE A 4 -9.09 8.31 15.05
N LEU A 5 -8.11 8.85 14.36
CA LEU A 5 -6.83 9.19 14.98
C LEU A 5 -7.00 10.39 15.92
N GLY A 6 -7.79 11.41 15.54
CA GLY A 6 -8.05 12.59 16.37
C GLY A 6 -8.64 12.25 17.74
N PRO A 7 -9.79 11.56 17.84
CA PRO A 7 -10.34 11.15 19.12
C PRO A 7 -9.42 10.21 19.91
N LEU A 8 -8.67 9.32 19.25
CA LEU A 8 -7.71 8.44 19.93
C LEU A 8 -6.49 9.22 20.44
N GLU A 9 -5.98 10.18 19.67
CA GLU A 9 -4.91 11.09 20.10
C GLU A 9 -5.36 12.01 21.23
N ASP A 10 -6.58 12.53 21.17
CA ASP A 10 -7.15 13.36 22.24
C ASP A 10 -7.36 12.54 23.52
N MET A 11 -7.87 11.30 23.40
CA MET A 11 -7.97 10.38 24.53
C MET A 11 -6.60 9.97 25.08
N GLN A 12 -5.56 9.88 24.25
CA GLN A 12 -4.18 9.62 24.71
C GLN A 12 -3.55 10.83 25.42
N LYS A 13 -3.98 12.04 25.08
CA LYS A 13 -3.54 13.29 25.76
C LYS A 13 -4.24 13.52 27.10
N GLU A 14 -5.38 12.86 27.34
CA GLU A 14 -6.05 12.91 28.65
C GLU A 14 -5.20 12.23 29.72
N THR A 15 -4.61 13.04 30.58
CA THR A 15 -3.67 12.65 31.68
C THR A 15 -4.31 11.74 32.74
N SER A 16 -5.59 11.35 32.63
CA SER A 16 -6.36 10.64 33.66
C SER A 16 -6.68 9.18 33.33
N LEU A 17 -6.21 8.63 32.18
CA LEU A 17 -6.54 7.27 31.79
C LEU A 17 -5.75 6.22 32.61
N PRO A 18 -6.42 5.20 33.16
CA PRO A 18 -5.74 4.07 33.78
C PRO A 18 -4.77 3.40 32.77
N ALA A 19 -3.57 3.01 33.22
CA ALA A 19 -2.51 2.45 32.37
C ALA A 19 -2.99 1.31 31.42
N LYS A 20 -3.93 0.48 31.89
CA LYS A 20 -4.53 -0.60 31.10
C LYS A 20 -5.42 -0.11 29.95
N GLN A 21 -6.08 1.04 30.13
CA GLN A 21 -6.91 1.64 29.08
C GLN A 21 -6.03 2.39 28.07
N ALA A 22 -5.01 3.10 28.52
CA ALA A 22 -4.02 3.73 27.63
C ALA A 22 -3.31 2.69 26.74
N GLN A 23 -2.97 1.53 27.29
CA GLN A 23 -2.37 0.44 26.50
C GLN A 23 -3.34 -0.12 25.44
N LYS A 24 -4.64 -0.30 25.77
CA LYS A 24 -5.65 -0.73 24.81
C LYS A 24 -5.85 0.30 23.69
N LEU A 25 -5.92 1.59 24.05
CA LEU A 25 -6.05 2.68 23.07
C LEU A 25 -4.85 2.74 22.12
N SER A 26 -3.63 2.56 22.64
CA SER A 26 -2.42 2.49 21.79
C SER A 26 -2.48 1.32 20.80
N VAL A 27 -2.98 0.16 21.22
CA VAL A 27 -3.16 -1.01 20.34
C VAL A 27 -4.20 -0.73 19.27
N ILE A 28 -5.34 -0.12 19.62
CA ILE A 28 -6.40 0.24 18.65
C ILE A 28 -5.87 1.26 17.65
N HIS A 29 -5.17 2.28 18.10
CA HIS A 29 -4.56 3.31 17.25
C HIS A 29 -3.55 2.71 16.25
N GLN A 30 -2.65 1.84 16.73
CA GLN A 30 -1.70 1.16 15.83
C GLN A 30 -2.39 0.26 14.80
N SER A 31 -3.49 -0.37 15.20
CA SER A 31 -4.26 -1.26 14.30
C SER A 31 -4.99 -0.47 13.24
N ALA A 32 -5.59 0.67 13.59
CA ALA A 32 -6.23 1.57 12.64
C ALA A 32 -5.22 2.12 11.62
N LEU A 33 -4.02 2.52 12.06
CA LEU A 33 -2.94 2.94 11.16
C LEU A 33 -2.47 1.84 10.22
N ARG A 34 -2.38 0.59 10.71
CA ARG A 34 -2.01 -0.55 9.87
C ARG A 34 -3.06 -0.82 8.79
N LEU A 35 -4.35 -0.80 9.16
CA LEU A 35 -5.45 -1.01 8.22
C LEU A 35 -5.47 0.08 7.13
N LEU A 36 -5.29 1.34 7.51
CA LEU A 36 -5.22 2.45 6.58
C LEU A 36 -4.06 2.31 5.59
N ASN A 37 -2.86 1.93 6.09
CA ASN A 37 -1.71 1.66 5.23
C ASN A 37 -1.98 0.53 4.24
N LEU A 38 -2.66 -0.53 4.68
CA LEU A 38 -3.08 -1.65 3.84
C LEU A 38 -3.99 -1.19 2.70
N ILE A 39 -5.05 -0.47 3.04
CA ILE A 39 -6.01 0.05 2.05
C ILE A 39 -5.28 0.94 1.04
N ASN A 40 -4.43 1.85 1.50
CA ASN A 40 -3.68 2.73 0.60
C ASN A 40 -2.73 1.93 -0.32
N GLN A 41 -2.05 0.90 0.18
CA GLN A 41 -1.19 0.04 -0.64
C GLN A 41 -1.98 -0.72 -1.70
N ILE A 42 -3.16 -1.25 -1.36
CA ILE A 42 -4.03 -1.96 -2.30
C ILE A 42 -4.56 -0.99 -3.38
N LEU A 43 -5.00 0.21 -2.99
CA LEU A 43 -5.49 1.22 -3.94
C LEU A 43 -4.38 1.68 -4.89
N GLU A 44 -3.18 1.95 -4.39
CA GLU A 44 -2.03 2.32 -5.22
C GLU A 44 -1.63 1.17 -6.16
N PHE A 45 -1.62 -0.06 -5.64
CA PHE A 45 -1.35 -1.23 -6.45
C PHE A 45 -2.36 -1.38 -7.60
N ARG A 46 -3.66 -1.21 -7.31
CA ARG A 46 -4.73 -1.29 -8.30
C ARG A 46 -4.62 -0.19 -9.37
N LYS A 47 -4.34 1.05 -8.97
CA LYS A 47 -4.12 2.15 -9.92
C LYS A 47 -3.00 1.84 -10.91
N THR A 48 -1.94 1.13 -10.47
CA THR A 48 -0.84 0.72 -11.35
C THR A 48 -1.24 -0.41 -12.31
N GLU A 49 -2.10 -1.35 -11.88
CA GLU A 49 -2.55 -2.47 -12.72
C GLU A 49 -3.54 -2.06 -13.81
N THR A 50 -4.50 -1.21 -13.46
CA THR A 50 -5.54 -0.75 -14.40
C THR A 50 -5.04 0.29 -15.40
N GLN A 51 -3.73 0.56 -15.44
CA GLN A 51 -3.12 1.63 -16.24
C GLN A 51 -3.72 3.03 -15.98
N ASN A 52 -4.47 3.19 -14.90
CA ASN A 52 -5.06 4.47 -14.51
C ASN A 52 -4.04 5.41 -13.85
N LYS A 53 -2.93 4.86 -13.32
CA LYS A 53 -1.83 5.70 -12.82
C LYS A 53 -0.93 6.07 -14.00
N LYS A 54 -1.02 7.33 -14.42
CA LYS A 54 -0.10 7.89 -15.41
C LYS A 54 1.16 8.36 -14.71
N LEU A 55 2.31 8.07 -15.30
CA LEU A 55 3.59 8.58 -14.84
C LEU A 55 3.61 10.11 -15.01
N CYS A 56 3.89 10.85 -13.93
CA CYS A 56 3.99 12.31 -13.94
C CYS A 56 5.41 12.71 -13.54
N VAL A 57 6.26 12.97 -14.53
CA VAL A 57 7.66 13.28 -14.29
C VAL A 57 7.94 14.80 -14.30
N SER A 58 8.91 15.21 -13.50
CA SER A 58 9.52 16.53 -13.56
C SER A 58 11.04 16.39 -13.62
N LYS A 59 11.70 17.30 -14.33
CA LYS A 59 13.14 17.36 -14.32
C LYS A 59 13.62 18.01 -13.03
N GLY A 60 14.40 17.28 -12.25
CA GLY A 60 14.85 17.78 -10.96
C GLY A 60 16.11 17.10 -10.44
N ASN A 61 16.69 17.68 -9.40
CA ASN A 61 17.76 17.04 -8.63
C ASN A 61 17.13 16.04 -7.65
N ILE A 62 17.42 14.75 -7.80
CA ILE A 62 16.87 13.69 -6.95
C ILE A 62 17.56 13.61 -5.57
N ALA A 63 18.82 14.07 -5.46
CA ALA A 63 19.61 13.93 -4.24
C ALA A 63 18.95 14.58 -2.99
N PRO A 64 18.38 15.81 -3.06
CA PRO A 64 17.66 16.40 -1.93
C PRO A 64 16.45 15.57 -1.48
N LEU A 65 15.68 15.00 -2.40
CA LEU A 65 14.54 14.14 -2.08
C LEU A 65 14.98 12.89 -1.31
N ILE A 66 16.04 12.20 -1.81
CA ILE A 66 16.57 11.01 -1.14
C ILE A 66 17.10 11.35 0.25
N TYR A 67 17.75 12.50 0.39
CA TYR A 67 18.28 12.97 1.67
C TYR A 67 17.15 13.29 2.66
N GLU A 68 16.10 13.98 2.23
CA GLU A 68 14.92 14.31 3.04
C GLU A 68 14.22 13.06 3.57
N ILE A 69 13.97 12.08 2.68
CA ILE A 69 13.38 10.80 3.07
C ILE A 69 14.29 10.07 4.07
N GLY A 70 15.59 10.03 3.81
CA GLY A 70 16.56 9.42 4.71
C GLY A 70 16.59 10.07 6.09
N LEU A 71 16.55 11.40 6.17
CA LEU A 71 16.49 12.13 7.44
C LEU A 71 15.24 11.80 8.25
N LYS A 72 14.07 11.78 7.61
CA LYS A 72 12.80 11.36 8.24
C LYS A 72 12.95 10.02 8.98
N TYR A 73 13.52 9.01 8.31
CA TYR A 73 13.70 7.70 8.92
C TYR A 73 14.82 7.66 9.96
N LYS A 74 15.88 8.41 9.77
CA LYS A 74 16.95 8.55 10.76
C LYS A 74 16.45 9.14 12.07
N GLU A 75 15.60 10.17 12.01
CA GLU A 75 14.98 10.80 13.18
C GLU A 75 14.00 9.87 13.89
N LEU A 76 13.15 9.17 13.12
CA LEU A 76 12.19 8.19 13.67
C LEU A 76 12.88 7.03 14.40
N ASN A 77 14.11 6.68 14.00
CA ASN A 77 14.85 5.55 14.54
C ASN A 77 15.89 5.92 15.60
N GLN A 78 15.98 7.15 16.07
CA GLN A 78 16.96 7.60 17.10
C GLN A 78 16.94 6.79 18.40
N LYS A 79 15.79 6.18 18.76
CA LYS A 79 15.63 5.37 19.97
C LYS A 79 15.76 3.86 19.74
N THR A 80 16.09 3.42 18.52
CA THR A 80 16.23 2.01 18.17
C THR A 80 17.70 1.59 18.21
N LYS A 81 17.95 0.28 18.12
CA LYS A 81 19.30 -0.30 18.01
C LYS A 81 19.83 -0.32 16.57
N ILE A 82 19.22 0.45 15.67
CA ILE A 82 19.53 0.49 14.24
C ILE A 82 20.32 1.77 13.93
N ASP A 83 21.52 1.62 13.39
CA ASP A 83 22.31 2.72 12.84
C ASP A 83 21.83 3.03 11.42
N PHE A 84 21.07 4.13 11.25
CA PHE A 84 20.56 4.55 9.95
C PHE A 84 21.53 5.51 9.26
N GLN A 85 22.06 5.10 8.10
CA GLN A 85 23.06 5.86 7.33
C GLN A 85 22.50 6.31 5.98
N ILE A 86 22.90 7.52 5.56
CA ILE A 86 22.56 8.11 4.26
C ILE A 86 23.88 8.35 3.53
N GLN A 87 24.02 7.82 2.32
CA GLN A 87 25.21 7.92 1.48
C GLN A 87 24.82 8.43 0.10
N ILE A 88 25.14 9.68 -0.21
CA ILE A 88 24.87 10.31 -1.50
C ILE A 88 26.22 10.62 -2.15
N GLU A 89 26.44 10.05 -3.34
CA GLU A 89 27.71 10.20 -4.05
C GLU A 89 27.96 11.64 -4.51
N LYS A 90 26.88 12.29 -5.02
CA LYS A 90 26.94 13.66 -5.54
C LYS A 90 25.72 14.45 -5.07
N GLU A 91 25.92 15.71 -4.72
CA GLU A 91 24.84 16.63 -4.30
C GLU A 91 23.90 17.00 -5.45
N GLU A 92 24.37 16.94 -6.69
CA GLU A 92 23.62 17.27 -7.89
C GLU A 92 23.53 16.04 -8.80
N MET A 93 22.32 15.49 -8.90
CA MET A 93 21.94 14.37 -9.78
C MET A 93 20.62 14.69 -10.45
N PHE A 94 20.70 15.27 -11.64
CA PHE A 94 19.53 15.70 -12.40
C PHE A 94 19.03 14.59 -13.32
N LEU A 95 17.73 14.26 -13.22
CA LEU A 95 17.02 13.36 -14.13
C LEU A 95 15.54 13.72 -14.14
N PHE A 96 14.78 13.12 -15.04
CA PHE A 96 13.32 13.15 -14.95
C PHE A 96 12.84 12.04 -14.04
N PHE A 97 12.00 12.37 -13.05
CA PHE A 97 11.41 11.37 -12.15
C PHE A 97 10.06 11.83 -11.59
N ASP A 98 9.26 10.86 -11.18
CA ASP A 98 8.02 11.07 -10.45
C ASP A 98 8.30 11.03 -8.94
N LYS A 99 8.19 12.21 -8.29
CA LYS A 99 8.51 12.37 -6.86
C LYS A 99 7.64 11.48 -5.96
N GLU A 100 6.34 11.35 -6.30
CA GLU A 100 5.39 10.54 -5.54
C GLU A 100 5.77 9.06 -5.61
N ILE A 101 6.03 8.55 -6.82
CA ILE A 101 6.45 7.16 -7.03
C ILE A 101 7.73 6.85 -6.26
N ILE A 102 8.77 7.69 -6.37
CA ILE A 102 10.03 7.47 -5.65
C ILE A 102 9.80 7.47 -4.13
N THR A 103 8.97 8.36 -3.62
CA THR A 103 8.64 8.42 -2.19
C THR A 103 7.96 7.12 -1.72
N ILE A 104 6.92 6.64 -2.44
CA ILE A 104 6.21 5.41 -2.11
C ILE A 104 7.15 4.19 -2.14
N VAL A 105 8.01 4.11 -3.16
CA VAL A 105 8.97 3.02 -3.32
C VAL A 105 9.96 2.99 -2.16
N LEU A 106 10.52 4.13 -1.79
CA LEU A 106 11.49 4.22 -0.68
C LEU A 106 10.84 4.00 0.69
N ASP A 107 9.66 4.52 0.93
CA ASP A 107 8.92 4.27 2.17
C ASP A 107 8.67 2.75 2.36
N ASN A 108 8.35 2.01 1.31
CA ASN A 108 8.19 0.55 1.37
C ASN A 108 9.53 -0.17 1.63
N LEU A 109 10.59 0.18 0.92
CA LEU A 109 11.88 -0.50 1.07
C LEU A 109 12.54 -0.19 2.42
N ILE A 110 12.53 1.07 2.85
CA ILE A 110 13.16 1.48 4.11
C ILE A 110 12.38 0.92 5.31
N SER A 111 11.04 0.96 5.26
CA SER A 111 10.21 0.37 6.32
C SER A 111 10.43 -1.14 6.45
N ASN A 112 10.60 -1.86 5.33
CA ASN A 112 10.97 -3.27 5.34
C ASN A 112 12.36 -3.48 5.94
N ALA A 113 13.36 -2.72 5.53
CA ALA A 113 14.72 -2.82 6.06
C ALA A 113 14.75 -2.64 7.59
N ILE A 114 14.04 -1.62 8.11
CA ILE A 114 13.93 -1.37 9.55
C ILE A 114 13.17 -2.50 10.26
N LYS A 115 12.08 -2.97 9.68
CA LYS A 115 11.23 -4.02 10.23
C LYS A 115 11.96 -5.35 10.39
N TYR A 116 12.82 -5.70 9.44
CA TYR A 116 13.55 -6.97 9.44
C TYR A 116 14.96 -6.89 10.03
N THR A 117 15.35 -5.72 10.55
CA THR A 117 16.61 -5.49 11.29
C THR A 117 16.32 -5.24 12.76
N GLU A 118 16.60 -6.21 13.64
CA GLU A 118 16.42 -6.03 15.08
C GLU A 118 17.50 -5.13 15.69
N GLN A 119 18.74 -5.31 15.24
CA GLN A 119 19.89 -4.50 15.59
C GLN A 119 20.91 -4.53 14.45
N GLY A 120 21.62 -3.45 14.25
CA GLY A 120 22.63 -3.35 13.18
C GLY A 120 22.50 -2.05 12.39
N ARG A 121 22.54 -2.15 11.05
CA ARG A 121 22.58 -0.98 10.18
C ARG A 121 21.55 -1.08 9.05
N VAL A 122 20.98 0.07 8.71
CA VAL A 122 20.23 0.29 7.47
C VAL A 122 20.89 1.45 6.73
N THR A 123 21.18 1.26 5.45
CA THR A 123 21.87 2.28 4.64
C THR A 123 21.03 2.60 3.41
N LEU A 124 20.73 3.88 3.22
CA LEU A 124 20.16 4.43 2.00
C LEU A 124 21.27 5.08 1.18
N SER A 125 21.52 4.59 -0.02
CA SER A 125 22.58 5.08 -0.89
C SER A 125 22.04 5.57 -2.23
N LEU A 126 22.64 6.62 -2.78
CA LEU A 126 22.35 7.16 -4.11
C LEU A 126 23.67 7.36 -4.85
N TYR A 127 23.80 6.78 -6.05
CA TYR A 127 24.98 6.89 -6.87
C TYR A 127 24.67 6.69 -8.36
N GLN A 128 25.63 7.03 -9.23
CA GLN A 128 25.53 6.79 -10.67
C GLN A 128 26.38 5.58 -11.07
N THR A 129 25.85 4.82 -12.01
CA THR A 129 26.56 3.66 -12.57
C THR A 129 26.39 3.61 -14.08
N MET A 130 27.35 3.00 -14.77
CA MET A 130 27.29 2.76 -16.21
C MET A 130 27.17 1.26 -16.46
N ARG A 131 26.16 0.86 -17.28
CA ARG A 131 26.00 -0.52 -17.73
C ARG A 131 25.83 -0.52 -19.24
N ASN A 132 26.72 -1.19 -19.97
CA ASN A 132 26.69 -1.24 -21.42
C ASN A 132 26.56 0.14 -22.09
N GLU A 133 27.36 1.11 -21.64
CA GLU A 133 27.35 2.51 -22.12
C GLU A 133 26.09 3.31 -21.80
N VAL A 134 25.14 2.76 -21.01
CA VAL A 134 23.93 3.44 -20.54
C VAL A 134 24.12 3.91 -19.12
N ALA A 135 23.81 5.19 -18.86
CA ALA A 135 23.91 5.79 -17.53
C ALA A 135 22.66 5.49 -16.70
N TYR A 136 22.85 5.00 -15.49
CA TYR A 136 21.80 4.76 -14.52
C TYR A 136 22.04 5.55 -13.24
N THR A 137 20.99 6.14 -12.71
CA THR A 137 20.94 6.63 -11.32
C THR A 137 20.40 5.49 -10.46
N GLU A 138 21.23 4.99 -9.54
CA GLU A 138 20.89 3.83 -8.71
C GLU A 138 20.65 4.27 -7.27
N ILE A 139 19.48 3.86 -6.74
CA ILE A 139 19.11 4.02 -5.34
C ILE A 139 19.20 2.64 -4.69
N LYS A 140 19.96 2.53 -3.60
CA LYS A 140 20.15 1.29 -2.86
C LYS A 140 19.66 1.42 -1.43
N VAL A 141 18.83 0.49 -1.00
CA VAL A 141 18.47 0.29 0.42
C VAL A 141 19.08 -1.02 0.86
N SER A 142 19.99 -0.99 1.84
CA SER A 142 20.60 -2.21 2.40
C SER A 142 20.43 -2.27 3.90
N ASP A 143 20.25 -3.49 4.41
CA ASP A 143 20.11 -3.79 5.82
C ASP A 143 21.06 -4.93 6.24
N THR A 144 21.34 -5.01 7.53
CA THR A 144 22.09 -6.11 8.15
C THR A 144 21.16 -6.99 9.02
N GLY A 145 19.94 -7.17 8.56
CA GLY A 145 18.90 -7.92 9.28
C GLY A 145 18.94 -9.42 9.03
N TYR A 146 17.78 -10.05 9.13
CA TYR A 146 17.67 -11.51 9.00
C TYR A 146 17.99 -12.05 7.60
N GLY A 147 18.04 -11.19 6.59
CA GLY A 147 18.18 -11.60 5.20
C GLY A 147 16.99 -12.41 4.69
N ILE A 148 17.12 -12.92 3.47
CA ILE A 148 16.09 -13.67 2.75
C ILE A 148 16.73 -14.98 2.30
N SER A 149 16.01 -16.09 2.43
CA SER A 149 16.53 -17.38 1.97
C SER A 149 16.66 -17.43 0.44
N ALA A 150 17.56 -18.26 -0.07
CA ALA A 150 17.76 -18.43 -1.50
C ALA A 150 16.49 -18.96 -2.22
N GLU A 151 15.66 -19.69 -1.50
CA GLU A 151 14.39 -20.24 -1.99
C GLU A 151 13.32 -19.14 -2.08
N ALA A 152 13.27 -18.22 -1.12
CA ALA A 152 12.32 -17.11 -1.08
C ALA A 152 12.68 -15.96 -2.05
N LEU A 153 13.96 -15.71 -2.27
CA LEU A 153 14.46 -14.57 -3.03
C LEU A 153 13.84 -14.39 -4.43
N PRO A 154 13.58 -15.44 -5.23
CA PRO A 154 12.89 -15.29 -6.51
C PRO A 154 11.43 -14.83 -6.39
N HIS A 155 10.79 -15.05 -5.25
CA HIS A 155 9.35 -14.86 -5.01
C HIS A 155 9.02 -13.61 -4.22
N ILE A 156 10.00 -12.87 -3.69
CA ILE A 156 9.74 -11.72 -2.81
C ILE A 156 8.94 -10.58 -3.47
N PHE A 157 8.92 -10.53 -4.79
CA PHE A 157 8.15 -9.56 -5.57
C PHE A 157 6.80 -10.12 -6.03
N ASP A 158 6.49 -11.39 -5.72
CA ASP A 158 5.20 -12.00 -6.01
C ASP A 158 4.15 -11.44 -5.03
N ARG A 159 2.90 -11.35 -5.48
CA ARG A 159 1.80 -10.83 -4.67
C ARG A 159 1.54 -11.76 -3.49
N TYR A 160 1.29 -11.16 -2.33
CA TYR A 160 0.95 -11.86 -1.09
C TYR A 160 2.01 -12.84 -0.60
N TYR A 161 3.16 -12.88 -1.26
CA TYR A 161 4.24 -13.74 -0.83
C TYR A 161 4.80 -13.28 0.51
N GLN A 162 4.90 -14.20 1.44
CA GLN A 162 5.54 -14.01 2.74
C GLN A 162 6.33 -15.28 3.06
N GLU A 163 7.59 -15.10 3.44
CA GLU A 163 8.41 -16.22 3.87
C GLU A 163 7.91 -16.72 5.23
N SER A 164 7.57 -18.03 5.32
CA SER A 164 7.14 -18.66 6.56
C SER A 164 8.34 -18.95 7.45
N GLY A 165 8.37 -18.42 8.70
CA GLY A 165 9.51 -18.65 9.59
C GLY A 165 9.36 -18.04 10.98
N LYS A 166 10.37 -18.26 11.84
CA LYS A 166 10.41 -17.80 13.24
C LYS A 166 10.39 -16.27 13.41
N HIS A 167 10.70 -15.51 12.35
CA HIS A 167 10.75 -14.05 12.34
C HIS A 167 9.65 -13.45 11.46
N GLN A 168 8.46 -14.09 11.47
CA GLN A 168 7.30 -13.63 10.72
C GLN A 168 6.82 -12.28 11.28
N ALA A 169 7.43 -11.20 10.82
CA ALA A 169 6.93 -9.86 11.10
C ALA A 169 5.65 -9.64 10.27
N SER A 170 4.55 -9.25 10.93
CA SER A 170 3.26 -9.03 10.28
C SER A 170 3.40 -8.12 9.05
N GLY A 171 3.04 -8.58 7.88
CA GLY A 171 3.09 -7.85 6.62
C GLY A 171 1.92 -8.24 5.74
N THR A 172 1.74 -7.53 4.64
CA THR A 172 0.63 -7.74 3.69
C THR A 172 1.05 -8.57 2.49
N GLY A 173 2.37 -8.70 2.25
CA GLY A 173 2.90 -9.30 1.02
C GLY A 173 2.67 -8.46 -0.25
N ILE A 174 2.15 -7.23 -0.10
CA ILE A 174 1.84 -6.34 -1.24
C ILE A 174 2.96 -5.32 -1.49
N GLY A 175 3.67 -4.90 -0.45
CA GLY A 175 4.63 -3.79 -0.52
C GLY A 175 5.71 -3.96 -1.58
N LEU A 176 6.38 -5.11 -1.66
CA LEU A 176 7.43 -5.36 -2.66
C LEU A 176 6.86 -5.56 -4.07
N ALA A 177 5.67 -6.15 -4.20
CA ALA A 177 4.96 -6.24 -5.49
C ALA A 177 4.59 -4.83 -6.01
N LEU A 178 4.09 -3.95 -5.14
CA LEU A 178 3.83 -2.54 -5.46
C LEU A 178 5.10 -1.82 -5.89
N VAL A 179 6.21 -1.99 -5.16
CA VAL A 179 7.50 -1.42 -5.53
C VAL A 179 7.91 -1.85 -6.94
N LYS A 180 7.82 -3.14 -7.26
CA LYS A 180 8.13 -3.66 -8.59
C LYS A 180 7.26 -3.01 -9.68
N ASN A 181 5.95 -2.90 -9.45
CA ASN A 181 5.03 -2.28 -10.40
C ASN A 181 5.34 -0.80 -10.61
N LEU A 182 5.60 -0.04 -9.53
CA LEU A 182 5.90 1.39 -9.60
C LEU A 182 7.24 1.66 -10.29
N VAL A 183 8.27 0.86 -10.00
CA VAL A 183 9.57 0.96 -10.68
C VAL A 183 9.44 0.60 -12.16
N THR A 184 8.63 -0.41 -12.50
CA THR A 184 8.35 -0.77 -13.91
C THR A 184 7.57 0.34 -14.62
N LEU A 185 6.57 0.95 -13.97
CA LEU A 185 5.85 2.11 -14.51
C LEU A 185 6.80 3.29 -14.79
N HIS A 186 7.82 3.44 -13.94
CA HIS A 186 8.88 4.43 -14.10
C HIS A 186 9.96 3.99 -15.12
N GLU A 187 9.72 2.93 -15.90
CA GLU A 187 10.66 2.36 -16.88
C GLU A 187 12.04 2.01 -16.25
N GLY A 188 12.05 1.78 -14.93
CA GLY A 188 13.23 1.41 -14.16
C GLY A 188 13.33 -0.10 -13.95
N GLU A 189 14.43 -0.51 -13.31
CA GLU A 189 14.71 -1.89 -12.92
C GLU A 189 14.84 -2.00 -11.40
N ILE A 190 14.24 -3.06 -10.80
CA ILE A 190 14.46 -3.42 -9.41
C ILE A 190 15.12 -4.78 -9.30
N ARG A 191 16.14 -4.90 -8.46
CA ARG A 191 16.78 -6.16 -8.12
C ARG A 191 17.04 -6.25 -6.62
N ALA A 192 17.17 -7.47 -6.13
CA ALA A 192 17.46 -7.75 -4.73
C ALA A 192 18.62 -8.75 -4.63
N GLU A 193 19.49 -8.54 -3.64
CA GLU A 193 20.55 -9.44 -3.24
C GLU A 193 20.41 -9.66 -1.73
N SER A 194 20.48 -10.91 -1.30
CA SER A 194 20.35 -11.23 0.12
C SER A 194 21.08 -12.51 0.48
N ILE A 195 21.60 -12.53 1.70
CA ILE A 195 22.16 -13.72 2.34
C ILE A 195 21.46 -13.86 3.68
N GLN A 196 20.89 -15.05 3.94
CA GLN A 196 20.18 -15.33 5.17
C GLN A 196 21.09 -15.11 6.40
N ASN A 197 20.59 -14.37 7.39
CA ASN A 197 21.28 -13.91 8.61
C ASN A 197 22.45 -12.92 8.40
N GLU A 198 22.66 -12.40 7.18
CA GLU A 198 23.64 -11.34 6.92
C GLU A 198 22.99 -10.03 6.49
N GLY A 199 21.77 -10.08 5.91
CA GLY A 199 20.99 -8.94 5.50
C GLY A 199 20.57 -8.95 4.04
N SER A 200 19.95 -7.85 3.59
CA SER A 200 19.44 -7.71 2.23
C SER A 200 19.86 -6.38 1.62
N SER A 201 19.89 -6.33 0.30
CA SER A 201 20.11 -5.12 -0.47
C SER A 201 19.14 -5.07 -1.63
N PHE A 202 18.38 -3.98 -1.72
CA PHE A 202 17.46 -3.69 -2.82
C PHE A 202 18.02 -2.54 -3.65
N TYR A 203 18.01 -2.70 -4.96
CA TYR A 203 18.56 -1.73 -5.90
C TYR A 203 17.46 -1.30 -6.87
N ILE A 204 17.29 0.00 -7.03
CA ILE A 204 16.42 0.62 -8.01
C ILE A 204 17.30 1.35 -9.00
N SER A 205 17.22 0.99 -10.27
CA SER A 205 18.01 1.61 -11.34
C SER A 205 17.05 2.39 -12.25
N LEU A 206 17.26 3.70 -12.34
CA LEU A 206 16.53 4.60 -13.23
C LEU A 206 17.47 5.05 -14.34
N LEU A 207 16.97 5.12 -15.57
CA LEU A 207 17.73 5.66 -16.70
C LEU A 207 17.98 7.17 -16.48
N THR A 208 19.25 7.57 -16.41
CA THR A 208 19.59 8.97 -16.08
C THR A 208 19.13 9.95 -17.16
N ASP A 209 19.25 9.55 -18.43
CA ASP A 209 18.96 10.42 -19.57
C ASP A 209 17.59 10.18 -20.20
N ASN A 210 16.70 9.41 -19.55
CA ASN A 210 15.35 9.17 -20.06
C ASN A 210 14.48 10.42 -19.90
N ILE A 211 13.87 10.84 -20.99
CA ILE A 211 12.96 12.00 -21.03
C ILE A 211 11.47 11.63 -20.95
N TYR A 212 11.16 10.33 -20.89
CA TYR A 212 9.79 9.79 -20.74
C TYR A 212 8.77 10.41 -21.71
N PRO A 213 8.88 10.20 -23.03
CA PRO A 213 8.07 10.92 -24.02
C PRO A 213 6.55 10.63 -23.91
N ASN A 214 6.17 9.54 -23.26
CA ASN A 214 4.77 9.13 -23.07
C ASN A 214 4.21 9.49 -21.67
N ALA A 215 5.01 10.14 -20.81
CA ALA A 215 4.59 10.53 -19.48
C ALA A 215 4.02 11.95 -19.46
N LEU A 216 3.27 12.28 -18.41
CA LEU A 216 2.90 13.67 -18.13
C LEU A 216 4.14 14.39 -17.57
N HIS A 217 4.40 15.61 -18.08
CA HIS A 217 5.47 16.46 -17.60
C HIS A 217 4.89 17.58 -16.76
N ALA A 218 5.23 17.62 -15.47
CA ALA A 218 4.70 18.64 -14.55
C ALA A 218 5.15 20.07 -14.88
N ASP A 219 6.24 20.23 -15.62
CA ASP A 219 6.79 21.54 -16.04
C ASP A 219 6.16 22.10 -17.33
N SER A 220 5.30 21.35 -17.99
CA SER A 220 4.57 21.84 -19.17
C SER A 220 3.34 22.62 -18.74
N THR A 221 3.53 23.89 -18.40
CA THR A 221 2.47 24.89 -18.28
C THR A 221 2.00 25.30 -19.67
N GLU A 222 1.32 24.42 -20.40
CA GLU A 222 0.36 24.83 -21.41
C GLU A 222 -1.05 24.63 -20.84
N PRO A 223 -1.92 25.67 -20.91
CA PRO A 223 -3.30 25.51 -20.47
C PRO A 223 -3.93 24.43 -21.35
N VAL A 224 -4.39 23.36 -20.71
CA VAL A 224 -5.24 22.37 -21.38
C VAL A 224 -6.47 23.14 -21.89
N GLN A 225 -6.51 23.42 -23.19
CA GLN A 225 -7.74 23.79 -23.86
C GLN A 225 -8.64 22.57 -23.81
N GLU A 226 -9.71 22.68 -23.06
CA GLU A 226 -10.85 21.80 -23.16
C GLU A 226 -11.32 21.83 -24.63
N GLU A 227 -10.95 20.83 -25.41
CA GLU A 227 -11.61 20.57 -26.67
C GLU A 227 -13.02 20.08 -26.36
N THR A 228 -13.95 21.02 -26.37
CA THR A 228 -15.37 20.75 -26.47
C THR A 228 -15.63 20.13 -27.84
N ASN A 229 -15.80 18.83 -27.90
CA ASN A 229 -16.33 18.15 -29.06
C ASN A 229 -17.85 18.07 -28.92
N PRO A 230 -18.65 18.70 -29.78
CA PRO A 230 -20.11 18.61 -29.73
C PRO A 230 -20.58 17.37 -30.51
N GLU A 231 -21.61 16.73 -29.93
CA GLU A 231 -22.58 15.84 -30.56
C GLU A 231 -22.23 14.35 -30.76
N ALA A 232 -22.69 13.57 -29.77
CA ALA A 232 -23.55 12.42 -30.08
C ALA A 232 -24.42 12.09 -28.84
N SER A 233 -25.63 12.61 -28.86
CA SER A 233 -26.69 12.32 -27.89
C SER A 233 -27.16 10.88 -28.04
N LEU A 234 -26.96 10.06 -27.00
CA LEU A 234 -27.78 8.89 -26.74
C LEU A 234 -28.30 9.04 -25.31
N GLU A 235 -29.61 9.30 -25.22
CA GLU A 235 -30.36 9.41 -23.96
C GLU A 235 -30.41 8.04 -23.27
N TYR A 236 -29.83 8.00 -22.05
CA TYR A 236 -30.19 7.02 -21.02
C TYR A 236 -30.78 7.75 -19.82
N PRO A 237 -31.77 7.20 -19.13
CA PRO A 237 -32.45 7.90 -18.04
C PRO A 237 -31.48 8.13 -16.88
N GLN A 238 -31.32 9.37 -16.49
CA GLN A 238 -30.57 9.82 -15.32
C GLN A 238 -31.33 9.48 -14.05
N GLU A 239 -30.82 8.53 -13.27
CA GLU A 239 -30.88 8.68 -11.81
C GLU A 239 -29.58 9.38 -11.39
N ALA A 240 -29.74 10.58 -10.87
CA ALA A 240 -28.64 11.44 -10.45
C ALA A 240 -27.93 10.85 -9.22
N THR A 241 -26.84 10.12 -9.42
CA THR A 241 -25.86 9.89 -8.37
C THR A 241 -24.91 11.07 -8.35
N LEU A 242 -24.86 11.77 -7.23
CA LEU A 242 -23.82 12.76 -6.94
C LEU A 242 -22.46 12.02 -6.97
N ASP A 243 -21.73 12.17 -8.08
CA ASP A 243 -20.37 11.71 -8.18
C ASP A 243 -19.51 12.56 -7.23
N THR A 244 -19.17 12.03 -6.09
CA THR A 244 -18.35 12.70 -5.07
C THR A 244 -16.87 12.67 -5.40
N GLY A 245 -16.47 11.94 -6.46
CA GLY A 245 -15.07 11.73 -6.82
C GLY A 245 -14.27 10.90 -5.81
N LYS A 246 -14.91 10.38 -4.75
CA LYS A 246 -14.29 9.51 -3.75
C LYS A 246 -14.35 8.05 -4.19
N PRO A 247 -13.30 7.24 -3.90
CA PRO A 247 -13.37 5.79 -4.12
C PRO A 247 -14.45 5.15 -3.23
N ILE A 248 -15.08 4.08 -3.72
CA ILE A 248 -16.18 3.39 -3.04
C ILE A 248 -15.61 2.24 -2.19
N LEU A 249 -15.88 2.26 -0.89
CA LEU A 249 -15.57 1.19 0.05
C LEU A 249 -16.86 0.47 0.46
N LEU A 250 -16.95 -0.84 0.20
CA LEU A 250 -18.05 -1.67 0.71
C LEU A 250 -17.60 -2.39 1.99
N ILE A 251 -18.34 -2.18 3.07
CA ILE A 251 -18.16 -2.83 4.36
C ILE A 251 -19.28 -3.84 4.56
N VAL A 252 -18.93 -5.12 4.77
CA VAL A 252 -19.87 -6.21 5.03
C VAL A 252 -19.57 -6.75 6.43
N GLU A 253 -20.46 -6.44 7.38
CA GLU A 253 -20.30 -6.75 8.81
C GLU A 253 -21.69 -6.86 9.43
N ASP A 254 -22.00 -7.94 10.12
CA ASP A 254 -23.30 -8.19 10.74
C ASP A 254 -23.52 -7.41 12.06
N ASN A 255 -22.44 -6.98 12.69
CA ASN A 255 -22.49 -6.16 13.90
C ASN A 255 -22.62 -4.68 13.57
N GLU A 256 -23.77 -4.10 13.88
CA GLU A 256 -24.12 -2.70 13.59
C GLU A 256 -23.13 -1.68 14.22
N GLU A 257 -22.64 -1.96 15.44
CA GLU A 257 -21.71 -1.06 16.13
C GLU A 257 -20.32 -1.06 15.46
N ILE A 258 -19.84 -2.25 15.03
CA ILE A 258 -18.58 -2.40 14.32
C ILE A 258 -18.70 -1.79 12.92
N GLN A 259 -19.79 -2.08 12.21
CA GLN A 259 -20.06 -1.54 10.87
C GLN A 259 -20.08 0.00 10.90
N LYS A 260 -20.82 0.59 11.83
CA LYS A 260 -20.90 2.04 12.01
C LYS A 260 -19.53 2.65 12.35
N TYR A 261 -18.82 2.02 13.28
CA TYR A 261 -17.47 2.46 13.66
C TYR A 261 -16.50 2.50 12.48
N ILE A 262 -16.46 1.41 11.68
CA ILE A 262 -15.62 1.37 10.49
C ILE A 262 -16.09 2.39 9.45
N SER A 263 -17.41 2.51 9.23
CA SER A 263 -17.99 3.45 8.25
C SER A 263 -17.67 4.90 8.57
N GLU A 264 -17.86 5.32 9.81
CA GLU A 264 -17.54 6.67 10.27
C GLU A 264 -16.05 6.97 10.10
N SER A 265 -15.21 5.96 10.26
CA SER A 265 -13.76 6.04 10.15
C SER A 265 -13.25 6.31 8.74
N PHE A 266 -13.99 5.90 7.73
CA PHE A 266 -13.59 6.03 6.33
C PHE A 266 -14.42 7.04 5.52
N ALA A 267 -15.48 7.62 6.11
CA ALA A 267 -16.41 8.52 5.43
C ALA A 267 -15.76 9.77 4.82
N ASP A 268 -14.64 10.25 5.38
CA ASP A 268 -13.93 11.42 4.82
C ASP A 268 -13.17 11.09 3.53
N SER A 269 -12.68 9.85 3.41
CA SER A 269 -11.80 9.44 2.30
C SER A 269 -12.51 8.58 1.26
N PHE A 270 -13.63 7.95 1.62
CA PHE A 270 -14.37 7.02 0.78
C PHE A 270 -15.86 7.36 0.76
N GLU A 271 -16.54 7.02 -0.34
CA GLU A 271 -17.96 6.77 -0.33
C GLU A 271 -18.18 5.38 0.28
N VAL A 272 -18.75 5.30 1.48
CA VAL A 272 -18.89 4.04 2.20
C VAL A 272 -20.26 3.43 1.96
N LEU A 273 -20.26 2.20 1.43
CA LEU A 273 -21.44 1.34 1.33
C LEU A 273 -21.37 0.31 2.46
N THR A 274 -22.54 -0.07 2.97
CA THR A 274 -22.62 -1.04 4.06
C THR A 274 -23.60 -2.17 3.72
N ALA A 275 -23.29 -3.40 4.17
CA ALA A 275 -24.15 -4.56 4.08
C ALA A 275 -24.04 -5.38 5.37
N TYR A 276 -25.12 -6.07 5.77
CA TYR A 276 -25.19 -6.83 7.01
C TYR A 276 -24.88 -8.32 6.84
N ASN A 277 -24.72 -8.78 5.62
CA ASN A 277 -24.41 -10.17 5.29
C ASN A 277 -23.84 -10.27 3.87
N GLY A 278 -23.28 -11.42 3.53
CA GLY A 278 -22.63 -11.62 2.24
C GLY A 278 -23.58 -11.49 1.04
N GLU A 279 -24.87 -11.83 1.18
CA GLU A 279 -25.84 -11.71 0.08
C GLU A 279 -26.12 -10.25 -0.27
N GLU A 280 -26.35 -9.41 0.75
CA GLU A 280 -26.46 -7.96 0.56
C GLU A 280 -25.16 -7.36 0.03
N GLY A 281 -24.01 -7.82 0.55
CA GLY A 281 -22.69 -7.41 0.09
C GLY A 281 -22.47 -7.69 -1.40
N LYS A 282 -22.87 -8.88 -1.86
CA LYS A 282 -22.82 -9.25 -3.28
C LYS A 282 -23.69 -8.34 -4.14
N GLN A 283 -24.94 -8.10 -3.73
CA GLN A 283 -25.84 -7.21 -4.47
C GLN A 283 -25.29 -5.79 -4.57
N GLN A 284 -24.78 -5.24 -3.47
CA GLN A 284 -24.13 -3.94 -3.46
C GLN A 284 -22.89 -3.90 -4.38
N ALA A 285 -22.05 -4.94 -4.34
CA ALA A 285 -20.87 -5.03 -5.18
C ALA A 285 -21.21 -5.05 -6.68
N LEU A 286 -22.23 -5.80 -7.08
CA LEU A 286 -22.68 -5.86 -8.48
C LEU A 286 -23.31 -4.54 -8.96
N ASN A 287 -24.05 -3.85 -8.09
CA ASN A 287 -24.76 -2.62 -8.46
C ASN A 287 -23.82 -1.39 -8.49
N ARG A 288 -22.84 -1.32 -7.62
CA ARG A 288 -22.05 -0.11 -7.40
C ARG A 288 -20.57 -0.27 -7.77
N ILE A 289 -20.12 -1.51 -8.06
CA ILE A 289 -18.75 -1.87 -8.39
C ILE A 289 -17.74 -1.13 -7.48
N PRO A 290 -17.68 -1.46 -6.16
CA PRO A 290 -16.82 -0.76 -5.22
C PRO A 290 -15.33 -0.95 -5.57
N ASP A 291 -14.52 0.02 -5.15
CA ASP A 291 -13.07 -0.04 -5.33
C ASP A 291 -12.41 -1.04 -4.40
N ILE A 292 -13.05 -1.36 -3.27
CA ILE A 292 -12.56 -2.33 -2.28
C ILE A 292 -13.74 -2.86 -1.45
N VAL A 293 -13.66 -4.15 -1.07
CA VAL A 293 -14.60 -4.81 -0.15
C VAL A 293 -13.84 -5.22 1.11
N VAL A 294 -14.40 -4.87 2.27
CA VAL A 294 -13.96 -5.34 3.59
C VAL A 294 -15.10 -6.13 4.20
N SER A 295 -14.90 -7.43 4.40
CA SER A 295 -15.97 -8.35 4.86
C SER A 295 -15.55 -9.12 6.09
N ASP A 296 -16.44 -9.23 7.09
CA ASP A 296 -16.30 -10.26 8.11
C ASP A 296 -16.45 -11.65 7.48
N ILE A 297 -15.76 -12.64 8.04
CA ILE A 297 -15.91 -14.03 7.64
C ILE A 297 -17.19 -14.61 8.20
N MET A 298 -17.45 -14.38 9.49
CA MET A 298 -18.55 -15.03 10.19
C MET A 298 -19.81 -14.17 10.21
N MET A 299 -20.66 -14.34 9.20
CA MET A 299 -21.92 -13.60 9.07
C MET A 299 -23.08 -14.55 8.77
N PRO A 300 -24.34 -14.18 9.17
CA PRO A 300 -25.51 -14.93 8.82
C PRO A 300 -25.82 -14.86 7.31
N VAL A 301 -26.66 -15.78 6.81
CA VAL A 301 -27.14 -15.89 5.43
C VAL A 301 -26.05 -16.31 4.44
N MET A 302 -25.00 -15.52 4.28
CA MET A 302 -23.83 -15.82 3.46
C MET A 302 -22.60 -15.31 4.20
N ASP A 303 -21.63 -16.20 4.41
CA ASP A 303 -20.35 -15.89 5.03
C ASP A 303 -19.40 -15.13 4.08
N GLY A 304 -18.34 -14.51 4.64
CA GLY A 304 -17.40 -13.70 3.88
C GLY A 304 -16.55 -14.50 2.91
N ILE A 305 -16.27 -15.78 3.18
CA ILE A 305 -15.49 -16.67 2.29
C ILE A 305 -16.34 -16.97 1.03
N THR A 306 -17.60 -17.31 1.23
CA THR A 306 -18.56 -17.55 0.14
C THR A 306 -18.78 -16.27 -0.69
N LEU A 307 -18.93 -15.12 -0.04
CA LEU A 307 -19.00 -13.83 -0.73
C LEU A 307 -17.73 -13.58 -1.57
N CYS A 308 -16.55 -13.73 -1.00
CA CYS A 308 -15.28 -13.55 -1.71
C CYS A 308 -15.20 -14.43 -2.96
N ARG A 309 -15.51 -15.73 -2.81
CA ARG A 309 -15.53 -16.68 -3.94
C ARG A 309 -16.45 -16.19 -5.05
N GLN A 310 -17.70 -15.81 -4.73
CA GLN A 310 -18.66 -15.37 -5.71
C GLN A 310 -18.27 -14.06 -6.40
N LEU A 311 -17.66 -13.13 -5.67
CA LEU A 311 -17.14 -11.90 -6.26
C LEU A 311 -15.96 -12.17 -7.21
N LYS A 312 -15.09 -13.12 -6.86
CA LYS A 312 -13.91 -13.48 -7.67
C LYS A 312 -14.26 -14.33 -8.90
N GLU A 313 -15.34 -15.08 -8.87
CA GLU A 313 -15.86 -15.85 -9.99
C GLU A 313 -16.65 -15.02 -11.01
N ASP A 314 -17.18 -13.87 -10.60
CA ASP A 314 -17.98 -12.99 -11.47
C ASP A 314 -17.07 -12.02 -12.24
N VAL A 315 -17.24 -11.95 -13.57
CA VAL A 315 -16.42 -11.11 -14.47
C VAL A 315 -16.47 -9.61 -14.11
N GLN A 316 -17.61 -9.14 -13.58
CA GLN A 316 -17.80 -7.73 -13.23
C GLN A 316 -17.12 -7.36 -11.91
N THR A 317 -16.95 -8.30 -10.99
CA THR A 317 -16.45 -8.04 -9.64
C THR A 317 -15.14 -8.76 -9.32
N SER A 318 -14.66 -9.67 -10.18
CA SER A 318 -13.42 -10.45 -9.95
C SER A 318 -12.18 -9.60 -9.71
N HIS A 319 -12.16 -8.40 -10.26
CA HIS A 319 -11.07 -7.44 -10.12
C HIS A 319 -11.11 -6.66 -8.80
N ILE A 320 -12.22 -6.69 -8.05
CA ILE A 320 -12.38 -5.93 -6.81
C ILE A 320 -11.54 -6.60 -5.71
N PRO A 321 -10.64 -5.86 -5.03
CA PRO A 321 -9.92 -6.40 -3.88
C PRO A 321 -10.86 -6.68 -2.71
N VAL A 322 -10.71 -7.87 -2.12
CA VAL A 322 -11.50 -8.33 -0.97
C VAL A 322 -10.58 -8.58 0.21
N ILE A 323 -10.82 -7.86 1.32
CA ILE A 323 -10.15 -8.05 2.60
C ILE A 323 -11.10 -8.79 3.53
N LEU A 324 -10.69 -9.94 4.06
CA LEU A 324 -11.47 -10.71 5.02
C LEU A 324 -11.03 -10.42 6.46
N LEU A 325 -12.01 -10.14 7.32
CA LEU A 325 -11.83 -9.95 8.75
C LEU A 325 -12.08 -11.29 9.45
N THR A 326 -11.12 -11.83 10.20
CA THR A 326 -11.23 -13.14 10.87
C THR A 326 -11.06 -13.04 12.36
N ALA A 327 -11.78 -13.85 13.14
CA ALA A 327 -11.49 -14.03 14.55
C ALA A 327 -10.17 -14.83 14.72
N LYS A 328 -9.40 -14.48 15.76
CA LYS A 328 -8.11 -15.11 16.09
C LYS A 328 -8.34 -16.62 16.30
N ASP A 329 -7.66 -17.48 15.58
CA ASP A 329 -7.38 -18.91 15.86
C ASP A 329 -7.80 -19.97 14.83
N SER A 330 -8.26 -19.66 13.63
CA SER A 330 -8.43 -20.73 12.64
C SER A 330 -7.39 -20.64 11.52
N LEU A 331 -6.35 -21.46 11.64
CA LEU A 331 -5.43 -21.75 10.53
C LEU A 331 -6.20 -22.31 9.31
N GLN A 332 -7.31 -23.02 9.55
CA GLN A 332 -8.20 -23.56 8.52
C GLN A 332 -8.92 -22.47 7.72
N ASP A 333 -9.46 -21.42 8.36
CA ASP A 333 -10.15 -20.32 7.65
C ASP A 333 -9.17 -19.51 6.79
N LYS A 334 -7.88 -19.46 7.16
CA LYS A 334 -6.86 -18.78 6.35
C LYS A 334 -6.48 -19.58 5.11
N GLU A 335 -6.36 -20.92 5.22
CA GLU A 335 -6.05 -21.78 4.07
C GLU A 335 -7.21 -21.80 3.08
N GLU A 336 -8.45 -21.98 3.56
CA GLU A 336 -9.65 -21.93 2.69
C GLU A 336 -9.82 -20.57 2.01
N GLY A 337 -9.52 -19.50 2.70
CA GLY A 337 -9.71 -18.19 2.14
C GLY A 337 -8.67 -17.76 1.11
N TYR A 338 -7.40 -18.20 1.21
CA TYR A 338 -6.42 -18.00 0.14
C TYR A 338 -6.80 -18.81 -1.11
N GLU A 339 -7.39 -19.99 -0.95
CA GLU A 339 -7.89 -20.80 -2.07
C GLU A 339 -9.04 -20.13 -2.83
N VAL A 340 -9.85 -19.30 -2.17
CA VAL A 340 -10.98 -18.57 -2.81
C VAL A 340 -10.60 -17.23 -3.40
N GLY A 341 -9.31 -16.83 -3.32
CA GLY A 341 -8.79 -15.62 -3.97
C GLY A 341 -8.96 -14.32 -3.18
N ALA A 342 -9.11 -14.38 -1.85
CA ALA A 342 -9.08 -13.19 -1.02
C ALA A 342 -7.71 -12.47 -1.10
N ASP A 343 -7.75 -11.15 -1.20
CA ASP A 343 -6.54 -10.34 -1.41
C ASP A 343 -5.79 -10.07 -0.11
N SER A 344 -6.46 -10.13 1.05
CA SER A 344 -5.83 -10.00 2.37
C SER A 344 -6.71 -10.53 3.50
N TYR A 345 -6.08 -10.80 4.66
CA TYR A 345 -6.71 -11.23 5.90
C TYR A 345 -6.28 -10.35 7.06
N LEU A 346 -7.26 -9.91 7.86
CA LEU A 346 -7.01 -9.18 9.11
C LEU A 346 -7.64 -9.94 10.27
N THR A 347 -6.85 -10.26 11.29
CA THR A 347 -7.35 -10.93 12.50
C THR A 347 -7.97 -9.93 13.48
N LYS A 348 -9.17 -10.22 13.96
CA LYS A 348 -9.82 -9.51 15.09
C LYS A 348 -9.31 -10.04 16.44
N PRO A 349 -9.08 -9.23 17.49
CA PRO A 349 -8.98 -7.78 17.40
C PRO A 349 -7.73 -7.41 16.62
N PHE A 350 -7.85 -6.42 15.75
CA PHE A 350 -6.74 -5.93 14.93
C PHE A 350 -5.56 -5.53 15.82
N SER A 351 -4.58 -6.42 16.01
CA SER A 351 -3.42 -6.23 16.89
C SER A 351 -2.13 -6.16 16.09
#